data_2e6b5161b9ed572ecd6eca3607695cc7
#
_entry.id   2e6b5161b9ed572ecd6eca3607695cc7
#
_cell.length_a   1.000
_cell.length_b   1.000
_cell.length_c   1.000
_cell.angle_alpha   90.00
_cell.angle_beta   90.00
_cell.angle_gamma   90.00
#
_symmetry.space_group_name_H-M   'P 1'
#
loop_
_entity.id
_entity.type
_entity.pdbx_description
1 polymer ?
#
loop_
_entity_poly.entity_id
_entity_poly.type
_entity_poly.pdbx_seq_one_letter_code
_entity_poly.pdbx_strand_id
1 'polypeptide(L)'
;MINPKDSLLSSYNYDLPTNLIAQSPCERRHDAKLMVIKEGLDDSLNLTHAKIWDLKDILSAGDLLVVNNTRVIKARLKIRFSGGGLGELLLMEPNGNGQWLCLGRPARRMRRGDQLWLDKSPDDSICLQVIDKDESTGGRIIRFPDAFTTWTEMEKLLNL
;
A
#
# COMPACT_ATOMS: atom_id res chain seq x y z
N MET A 1 -21.91 -23.23 9.20
CA MET A 1 -22.74 -22.03 8.85
C MET A 1 -21.96 -20.80 9.26
N ILE A 2 -21.78 -19.83 8.37
CA ILE A 2 -21.09 -18.56 8.70
C ILE A 2 -21.99 -17.77 9.66
N ASN A 3 -21.46 -17.35 10.79
CA ASN A 3 -22.18 -16.51 11.74
C ASN A 3 -22.47 -15.14 11.08
N PRO A 4 -23.72 -14.65 11.05
CA PRO A 4 -24.04 -13.36 10.45
C PRO A 4 -23.26 -12.18 11.05
N LYS A 5 -22.79 -12.31 12.29
CA LYS A 5 -21.96 -11.29 12.95
C LYS A 5 -20.57 -11.19 12.31
N ASP A 6 -20.04 -12.27 11.70
CA ASP A 6 -18.71 -12.29 11.09
C ASP A 6 -18.63 -11.43 9.83
N SER A 7 -19.76 -11.04 9.24
CA SER A 7 -19.84 -10.11 8.11
C SER A 7 -19.95 -8.64 8.50
N LEU A 8 -20.08 -8.33 9.80
CA LEU A 8 -20.16 -6.95 10.28
C LEU A 8 -18.78 -6.41 10.65
N LEU A 9 -18.39 -5.31 10.04
CA LEU A 9 -17.11 -4.63 10.36
C LEU A 9 -17.00 -4.28 11.84
N SER A 10 -18.13 -3.91 12.48
CA SER A 10 -18.19 -3.58 13.90
C SER A 10 -17.81 -4.75 14.83
N SER A 11 -17.96 -6.00 14.36
CA SER A 11 -17.57 -7.19 15.14
C SER A 11 -16.05 -7.34 15.29
N TYR A 12 -15.29 -6.60 14.49
CA TYR A 12 -13.82 -6.60 14.50
C TYR A 12 -13.23 -5.33 15.15
N ASN A 13 -14.06 -4.46 15.68
CA ASN A 13 -13.59 -3.28 16.40
C ASN A 13 -13.02 -3.67 17.76
N TYR A 14 -11.80 -3.21 18.02
CA TYR A 14 -11.15 -3.34 19.32
C TYR A 14 -10.23 -2.14 19.57
N ASP A 15 -9.90 -1.92 20.82
CA ASP A 15 -8.97 -0.85 21.21
C ASP A 15 -7.53 -1.31 20.96
N LEU A 16 -6.86 -0.71 19.97
CA LEU A 16 -5.46 -0.98 19.66
C LEU A 16 -4.58 0.16 20.19
N PRO A 17 -3.83 -0.06 21.28
CA PRO A 17 -2.87 0.92 21.76
C PRO A 17 -1.78 1.19 20.72
N THR A 18 -1.52 2.47 20.42
CA THR A 18 -0.58 2.88 19.37
C THR A 18 0.85 2.40 19.59
N ASN A 19 1.25 2.22 20.85
CA ASN A 19 2.57 1.68 21.22
C ASN A 19 2.75 0.19 20.90
N LEU A 20 1.67 -0.54 20.62
CA LEU A 20 1.73 -1.93 20.16
C LEU A 20 1.88 -2.07 18.64
N ILE A 21 1.80 -0.96 17.91
CA ILE A 21 2.02 -0.94 16.45
C ILE A 21 3.52 -0.80 16.18
N ALA A 22 4.14 -1.86 15.67
CA ALA A 22 5.55 -1.86 15.32
C ALA A 22 5.84 -0.82 14.21
N GLN A 23 6.84 0.05 14.42
CA GLN A 23 7.25 1.07 13.47
C GLN A 23 8.44 0.64 12.61
N SER A 24 9.13 -0.43 12.99
CA SER A 24 10.26 -1.01 12.26
C SER A 24 10.21 -2.53 12.34
N PRO A 25 10.72 -3.23 11.31
CA PRO A 25 10.84 -4.69 11.36
C PRO A 25 11.89 -5.10 12.39
N CYS A 26 11.85 -6.38 12.80
CA CYS A 26 12.92 -6.97 13.59
C CYS A 26 14.23 -6.95 12.79
N GLU A 27 15.36 -6.78 13.47
CA GLU A 27 16.69 -6.82 12.85
C GLU A 27 16.92 -8.12 12.08
N ARG A 28 16.58 -9.25 12.70
CA ARG A 28 16.50 -10.54 12.03
C ARG A 28 15.03 -10.82 11.70
N ARG A 29 14.69 -10.95 10.43
CA ARG A 29 13.30 -11.15 9.98
C ARG A 29 12.61 -12.35 10.62
N HIS A 30 13.35 -13.42 10.88
CA HIS A 30 12.84 -14.64 11.50
C HIS A 30 12.60 -14.53 13.02
N ASP A 31 13.06 -13.46 13.67
CA ASP A 31 12.73 -13.15 15.06
C ASP A 31 11.36 -12.46 15.21
N ALA A 32 10.68 -12.17 14.10
CA ALA A 32 9.32 -11.63 14.14
C ALA A 32 8.38 -12.59 14.89
N LYS A 33 7.47 -11.98 15.66
CA LYS A 33 6.48 -12.72 16.44
C LYS A 33 5.52 -13.47 15.52
N LEU A 34 5.21 -14.69 15.90
CA LEU A 34 4.23 -15.55 15.25
C LEU A 34 3.14 -15.89 16.27
N MET A 35 1.89 -15.72 15.85
CA MET A 35 0.74 -16.22 16.59
C MET A 35 0.31 -17.54 15.94
N VAL A 36 0.32 -18.61 16.69
CA VAL A 36 -0.13 -19.94 16.27
C VAL A 36 -1.53 -20.17 16.84
N ILE A 37 -2.49 -20.42 15.96
CA ILE A 37 -3.88 -20.70 16.31
C ILE A 37 -4.16 -22.14 15.91
N LYS A 38 -4.54 -22.99 16.86
CA LYS A 38 -4.96 -24.36 16.61
C LYS A 38 -6.35 -24.59 17.16
N GLU A 39 -7.18 -25.31 16.41
CA GLU A 39 -8.47 -25.77 16.90
C GLU A 39 -8.25 -26.85 17.96
N GLY A 40 -8.90 -26.73 19.10
CA GLY A 40 -9.00 -27.73 20.14
C GLY A 40 -10.06 -28.78 19.82
N LEU A 41 -10.10 -29.85 20.58
CA LEU A 41 -11.06 -30.96 20.41
C LEU A 41 -12.50 -30.57 20.76
N ASP A 42 -12.69 -29.44 21.42
CA ASP A 42 -13.95 -28.88 21.92
C ASP A 42 -14.37 -27.59 21.23
N ASP A 43 -13.98 -27.39 19.97
CA ASP A 43 -14.14 -26.16 19.20
C ASP A 43 -13.49 -24.91 19.84
N SER A 44 -12.67 -25.08 20.88
CA SER A 44 -11.88 -24.02 21.46
C SER A 44 -10.69 -23.66 20.58
N LEU A 45 -10.24 -22.40 20.65
CA LEU A 45 -9.05 -21.95 19.96
C LEU A 45 -7.87 -21.90 20.94
N ASN A 46 -6.86 -22.70 20.68
CA ASN A 46 -5.59 -22.66 21.41
C ASN A 46 -4.65 -21.65 20.75
N LEU A 47 -4.29 -20.61 21.51
CA LEU A 47 -3.39 -19.56 21.09
C LEU A 47 -2.02 -19.75 21.69
N THR A 48 -0.98 -19.80 20.85
CA THR A 48 0.41 -19.90 21.31
C THR A 48 1.25 -18.81 20.63
N HIS A 49 2.12 -18.18 21.38
CA HIS A 49 3.08 -17.20 20.88
C HIS A 49 4.41 -17.88 20.57
N ALA A 50 4.92 -17.68 19.37
CA ALA A 50 6.14 -18.23 18.84
C ALA A 50 6.91 -17.17 18.03
N LYS A 51 7.96 -17.57 17.33
CA LYS A 51 8.67 -16.77 16.33
C LYS A 51 8.55 -17.41 14.96
N ILE A 52 8.79 -16.65 13.92
CA ILE A 52 8.86 -17.18 12.53
C ILE A 52 9.89 -18.30 12.42
N TRP A 53 10.98 -18.23 13.19
CA TRP A 53 11.98 -19.30 13.27
C TRP A 53 11.42 -20.67 13.69
N ASP A 54 10.38 -20.69 14.50
CA ASP A 54 9.78 -21.91 15.02
C ASP A 54 8.87 -22.61 14.01
N LEU A 55 8.60 -21.98 12.84
CA LEU A 55 7.78 -22.58 11.77
C LEU A 55 8.29 -23.95 11.33
N LYS A 56 9.60 -24.16 11.34
CA LYS A 56 10.23 -25.45 10.99
C LYS A 56 9.81 -26.61 11.90
N ASP A 57 9.46 -26.30 13.16
CA ASP A 57 9.03 -27.27 14.15
C ASP A 57 7.50 -27.38 14.24
N ILE A 58 6.78 -26.46 13.60
CA ILE A 58 5.32 -26.40 13.59
C ILE A 58 4.76 -27.08 12.34
N LEU A 59 5.44 -26.91 11.20
CA LEU A 59 5.00 -27.44 9.91
C LEU A 59 5.41 -28.90 9.73
N SER A 60 4.55 -29.66 9.08
CA SER A 60 4.76 -31.06 8.74
C SER A 60 4.81 -31.28 7.24
N ALA A 61 5.37 -32.39 6.78
CA ALA A 61 5.33 -32.75 5.37
C ALA A 61 3.89 -32.92 4.90
N GLY A 62 3.54 -32.20 3.83
CA GLY A 62 2.18 -32.16 3.29
C GLY A 62 1.39 -30.90 3.64
N ASP A 63 1.87 -30.09 4.57
CA ASP A 63 1.24 -28.78 4.87
C ASP A 63 1.40 -27.81 3.70
N LEU A 64 0.38 -26.98 3.47
CA LEU A 64 0.42 -25.91 2.49
C LEU A 64 0.71 -24.58 3.15
N LEU A 65 1.91 -24.05 2.92
CA LEU A 65 2.28 -22.71 3.39
C LEU A 65 1.87 -21.65 2.36
N VAL A 66 0.87 -20.84 2.69
CA VAL A 66 0.44 -19.71 1.86
C VAL A 66 1.16 -18.44 2.30
N VAL A 67 1.91 -17.83 1.39
CA VAL A 67 2.66 -16.61 1.63
C VAL A 67 2.33 -15.54 0.60
N ASN A 68 2.41 -14.26 1.01
CA ASN A 68 2.35 -13.16 0.06
C ASN A 68 3.76 -12.94 -0.52
N ASN A 69 3.93 -13.18 -1.82
CA ASN A 69 5.15 -12.86 -2.55
C ASN A 69 5.02 -11.62 -3.46
N THR A 70 3.95 -10.86 -3.27
CA THR A 70 3.72 -9.61 -4.00
C THR A 70 4.80 -8.60 -3.66
N ARG A 71 5.48 -8.09 -4.68
CA ARG A 71 6.45 -7.01 -4.50
C ARG A 71 5.73 -5.69 -4.25
N VAL A 72 6.01 -5.07 -3.13
CA VAL A 72 5.51 -3.73 -2.82
C VAL A 72 6.31 -2.71 -3.63
N ILE A 73 5.60 -1.89 -4.41
CA ILE A 73 6.18 -0.79 -5.17
C ILE A 73 6.19 0.50 -4.35
N LYS A 74 7.11 1.41 -4.66
CA LYS A 74 7.18 2.74 -4.05
C LYS A 74 6.13 3.67 -4.68
N ALA A 75 4.86 3.33 -4.57
CA ALA A 75 3.75 4.01 -5.25
C ALA A 75 3.49 5.45 -4.79
N ARG A 76 4.21 5.94 -3.80
CA ARG A 76 4.03 7.27 -3.23
C ARG A 76 5.06 8.24 -3.80
N LEU A 77 4.59 9.23 -4.55
CA LEU A 77 5.39 10.27 -5.16
C LEU A 77 5.25 11.58 -4.39
N LYS A 78 6.35 12.21 -4.05
CA LYS A 78 6.37 13.59 -3.56
C LYS A 78 6.30 14.52 -4.76
N ILE A 79 5.43 15.53 -4.68
CA ILE A 79 5.24 16.51 -5.75
C ILE A 79 5.29 17.93 -5.21
N ARG A 80 5.60 18.87 -6.11
CA ARG A 80 5.47 20.31 -5.89
C ARG A 80 4.39 20.90 -6.78
N PHE A 81 3.63 21.82 -6.23
CA PHE A 81 2.67 22.65 -6.98
C PHE A 81 3.39 23.85 -7.61
N SER A 82 2.82 24.42 -8.66
CA SER A 82 3.33 25.63 -9.32
C SER A 82 3.59 26.80 -8.36
N GLY A 83 2.85 26.90 -7.27
CA GLY A 83 3.07 27.87 -6.20
C GLY A 83 4.09 27.46 -5.13
N GLY A 84 4.92 26.45 -5.35
CA GLY A 84 6.01 26.03 -4.45
C GLY A 84 5.59 25.15 -3.26
N GLY A 85 4.31 24.89 -3.06
CA GLY A 85 3.84 24.01 -1.98
C GLY A 85 4.09 22.53 -2.28
N LEU A 86 4.37 21.74 -1.26
CA LEU A 86 4.55 20.29 -1.37
C LEU A 86 3.23 19.53 -1.30
N GLY A 87 3.20 18.35 -1.92
CA GLY A 87 2.11 17.41 -1.88
C GLY A 87 2.58 15.99 -2.15
N GLU A 88 1.62 15.08 -2.17
CA GLU A 88 1.86 13.67 -2.46
C GLU A 88 0.83 13.13 -3.45
N LEU A 89 1.27 12.22 -4.30
CA LEU A 89 0.42 11.36 -5.11
C LEU A 89 0.69 9.91 -4.73
N LEU A 90 -0.36 9.15 -4.51
CA LEU A 90 -0.31 7.69 -4.39
C LEU A 90 -0.87 7.09 -5.67
N LEU A 91 -0.03 6.39 -6.43
CA LEU A 91 -0.45 5.66 -7.62
C LEU A 91 -1.35 4.50 -7.22
N MET A 92 -2.51 4.40 -7.85
CA MET A 92 -3.49 3.33 -7.63
C MET A 92 -3.46 2.33 -8.78
N GLU A 93 -3.87 2.77 -9.97
CA GLU A 93 -3.96 1.91 -11.13
C GLU A 93 -3.76 2.72 -12.44
N PRO A 94 -3.27 2.08 -13.50
CA PRO A 94 -3.18 2.71 -14.82
C PRO A 94 -4.58 2.96 -15.38
N ASN A 95 -4.76 4.15 -15.98
CA ASN A 95 -6.01 4.60 -16.62
C ASN A 95 -5.88 4.69 -18.15
N GLY A 96 -4.84 4.07 -18.74
CA GLY A 96 -4.55 4.12 -20.16
C GLY A 96 -3.92 5.44 -20.63
N ASN A 97 -3.34 5.43 -21.83
CA ASN A 97 -2.77 6.60 -22.49
C ASN A 97 -1.79 7.44 -21.62
N GLY A 98 -0.93 6.78 -20.86
CA GLY A 98 0.01 7.45 -19.95
C GLY A 98 -0.65 8.15 -18.77
N GLN A 99 -1.90 7.82 -18.49
CA GLN A 99 -2.65 8.35 -17.35
C GLN A 99 -2.73 7.31 -16.23
N TRP A 100 -2.79 7.81 -15.00
CA TRP A 100 -2.92 7.00 -13.79
C TRP A 100 -3.99 7.58 -12.87
N LEU A 101 -4.80 6.71 -12.29
CA LEU A 101 -5.60 7.07 -11.14
C LEU A 101 -4.68 7.19 -9.92
N CYS A 102 -4.74 8.33 -9.26
CA CYS A 102 -3.91 8.64 -8.09
C CYS A 102 -4.77 9.20 -6.97
N LEU A 103 -4.44 8.85 -5.72
CA LEU A 103 -4.92 9.61 -4.57
C LEU A 103 -3.95 10.76 -4.30
N GLY A 104 -4.47 11.97 -4.24
CA GLY A 104 -3.67 13.18 -4.04
C GLY A 104 -3.80 13.77 -2.63
N ARG A 105 -2.72 14.28 -2.07
CA ARG A 105 -2.75 15.01 -0.80
C ARG A 105 -1.93 16.30 -0.88
N PRO A 106 -2.53 17.47 -0.66
CA PRO A 106 -3.95 17.74 -0.42
C PRO A 106 -4.77 17.75 -1.73
N ALA A 107 -5.74 16.85 -1.86
CA ALA A 107 -6.51 16.65 -3.09
C ALA A 107 -7.24 17.91 -3.57
N ARG A 108 -7.71 18.78 -2.65
CA ARG A 108 -8.41 20.04 -2.96
C ARG A 108 -7.56 21.04 -3.77
N ARG A 109 -6.22 20.90 -3.75
CA ARG A 109 -5.28 21.75 -4.51
C ARG A 109 -4.93 21.18 -5.88
N MET A 110 -5.48 20.03 -6.24
CA MET A 110 -5.25 19.37 -7.52
C MET A 110 -6.50 19.50 -8.37
N ARG A 111 -6.58 20.57 -9.13
CA ARG A 111 -7.71 20.90 -10.02
C ARG A 111 -7.35 20.48 -11.44
N ARG A 112 -8.36 20.20 -12.24
CA ARG A 112 -8.18 19.94 -13.68
C ARG A 112 -7.35 21.03 -14.35
N GLY A 113 -6.32 20.63 -15.09
CA GLY A 113 -5.39 21.51 -15.77
C GLY A 113 -4.15 21.90 -14.96
N ASP A 114 -4.13 21.66 -13.65
CA ASP A 114 -2.97 21.99 -12.83
C ASP A 114 -1.75 21.15 -13.24
N GLN A 115 -0.58 21.79 -13.15
CA GLN A 115 0.71 21.16 -13.32
C GLN A 115 1.34 20.85 -11.96
N LEU A 116 1.94 19.69 -11.88
CA LEU A 116 2.61 19.17 -10.69
C LEU A 116 4.02 18.72 -11.09
N TRP A 117 5.01 19.03 -10.27
CA TRP A 117 6.39 18.61 -10.52
C TRP A 117 6.81 17.54 -9.52
N LEU A 118 7.54 16.54 -9.99
CA LEU A 118 8.10 15.51 -9.12
C LEU A 118 9.23 16.12 -8.28
N ASP A 119 9.13 16.02 -6.95
CA ASP A 119 10.02 16.73 -6.00
C ASP A 119 11.49 16.28 -6.04
N LYS A 120 11.78 15.13 -6.59
CA LYS A 120 13.15 14.57 -6.65
C LYS A 120 13.73 14.46 -8.06
N SER A 121 13.10 15.06 -9.07
CA SER A 121 13.74 15.10 -10.38
C SER A 121 14.91 16.10 -10.34
N PRO A 122 16.09 15.72 -10.86
CA PRO A 122 17.30 16.55 -10.76
C PRO A 122 17.15 17.97 -11.30
N ASP A 123 16.24 18.17 -12.28
CA ASP A 123 16.10 19.42 -13.02
C ASP A 123 14.64 19.97 -13.00
N ASP A 124 13.81 19.57 -12.04
CA ASP A 124 12.35 19.85 -12.10
C ASP A 124 11.71 19.48 -13.45
N SER A 125 12.33 18.52 -14.16
CA SER A 125 12.02 18.20 -15.55
C SER A 125 10.76 17.34 -15.70
N ILE A 126 10.33 16.66 -14.62
CA ILE A 126 9.18 15.74 -14.69
C ILE A 126 7.93 16.49 -14.24
N CYS A 127 7.21 17.00 -15.24
CA CYS A 127 5.94 17.69 -15.07
C CYS A 127 4.78 16.72 -15.32
N LEU A 128 3.89 16.64 -14.36
CA LEU A 128 2.65 15.87 -14.40
C LEU A 128 1.48 16.81 -14.60
N GLN A 129 0.40 16.35 -15.23
CA GLN A 129 -0.80 17.13 -15.44
C GLN A 129 -2.03 16.49 -14.79
N VAL A 130 -2.79 17.25 -14.04
CA VAL A 130 -4.10 16.83 -13.55
C VAL A 130 -5.10 16.89 -14.69
N ILE A 131 -5.57 15.74 -15.13
CA ILE A 131 -6.53 15.63 -16.25
C ILE A 131 -7.95 15.81 -15.76
N ASP A 132 -8.31 15.08 -14.69
CA ASP A 132 -9.66 15.15 -14.12
C ASP A 132 -9.68 14.65 -12.68
N LYS A 133 -10.85 14.76 -12.06
CA LYS A 133 -11.20 14.13 -10.80
C LYS A 133 -11.95 12.84 -11.09
N ASP A 134 -11.58 11.77 -10.43
CA ASP A 134 -12.39 10.57 -10.42
C ASP A 134 -13.49 10.66 -9.35
N GLU A 135 -14.74 10.65 -9.79
CA GLU A 135 -15.88 10.83 -8.89
C GLU A 135 -16.15 9.62 -7.99
N SER A 136 -15.73 8.43 -8.43
CA SER A 136 -15.98 7.18 -7.69
C SER A 136 -15.08 7.04 -6.45
N THR A 137 -13.80 7.42 -6.59
CA THR A 137 -12.79 7.30 -5.53
C THR A 137 -12.45 8.63 -4.86
N GLY A 138 -12.83 9.74 -5.48
CA GLY A 138 -12.37 11.10 -5.13
C GLY A 138 -10.90 11.35 -5.52
N GLY A 139 -10.28 10.41 -6.23
CA GLY A 139 -8.92 10.48 -6.76
C GLY A 139 -8.74 11.54 -7.85
N ARG A 140 -7.59 11.49 -8.48
CA ARG A 140 -7.22 12.35 -9.60
C ARG A 140 -6.68 11.50 -10.75
N ILE A 141 -7.11 11.77 -11.95
CA ILE A 141 -6.50 11.23 -13.16
C ILE A 141 -5.30 12.11 -13.49
N ILE A 142 -4.13 11.55 -13.40
CA ILE A 142 -2.86 12.25 -13.62
C ILE A 142 -2.22 11.73 -14.90
N ARG A 143 -1.86 12.63 -15.80
CA ARG A 143 -1.06 12.31 -16.98
C ARG A 143 0.42 12.46 -16.64
N PHE A 144 1.16 11.41 -16.93
CA PHE A 144 2.61 11.39 -16.87
C PHE A 144 3.20 11.73 -18.26
N PRO A 145 4.45 12.21 -18.33
CA PRO A 145 5.14 12.36 -19.62
C PRO A 145 5.20 11.05 -20.40
N ASP A 146 5.31 11.15 -21.73
CA ASP A 146 5.28 9.98 -22.64
C ASP A 146 6.37 8.93 -22.34
N ALA A 147 7.44 9.33 -21.68
CA ALA A 147 8.49 8.42 -21.22
C ALA A 147 8.04 7.43 -20.12
N PHE A 148 6.84 7.59 -19.54
CA PHE A 148 6.32 6.81 -18.41
C PHE A 148 4.91 6.26 -18.68
N THR A 149 4.69 5.77 -19.88
CA THR A 149 3.38 5.24 -20.31
C THR A 149 3.19 3.77 -19.99
N THR A 150 4.29 3.02 -19.89
CA THR A 150 4.26 1.60 -19.55
C THR A 150 4.58 1.37 -18.09
N TRP A 151 4.17 0.20 -17.56
CA TRP A 151 4.50 -0.18 -16.19
C TRP A 151 6.03 -0.24 -15.94
N THR A 152 6.80 -0.76 -16.89
CA THR A 152 8.26 -0.87 -16.78
C THR A 152 8.94 0.50 -16.69
N GLU A 153 8.45 1.47 -17.44
CA GLU A 153 8.94 2.86 -17.39
C GLU A 153 8.53 3.55 -16.08
N MET A 154 7.29 3.30 -15.64
CA MET A 154 6.82 3.82 -14.35
C MET A 154 7.64 3.24 -13.19
N GLU A 155 8.00 1.96 -13.22
CA GLU A 155 8.84 1.34 -12.18
C GLU A 155 10.22 2.00 -12.09
N LYS A 156 10.80 2.44 -13.21
CA LYS A 156 12.05 3.23 -13.21
C LYS A 156 11.86 4.57 -12.51
N LEU A 157 10.76 5.28 -12.81
CA LEU A 157 10.42 6.53 -12.14
C LEU A 157 10.26 6.36 -10.64
N LEU A 158 9.61 5.29 -10.20
CA LEU A 158 9.35 5.01 -8.79
C LEU A 158 10.62 4.63 -8.00
N ASN A 159 11.70 4.30 -8.68
CA ASN A 159 12.98 3.93 -8.08
C ASN A 159 14.01 5.08 -8.07
N LEU A 160 13.65 6.26 -8.61
CA LEU A 160 14.42 7.50 -8.44
C LEU A 160 14.28 8.01 -7.00
#